data_4f3e4c340b17363cc41f233b4190add7
#
_entry.id   4f3e4c340b17363cc41f233b4190add7
#
_cell.length_a   1.000
_cell.length_b   1.000
_cell.length_c   1.000
_cell.angle_alpha   90.00
_cell.angle_beta   90.00
_cell.angle_gamma   90.00
#
_symmetry.space_group_name_H-M   'P 1'
#
loop_
_entity.id
_entity.type
_entity.pdbx_description
1 polymer ?
#
loop_
_entity_poly.entity_id
_entity_poly.type
_entity_poly.pdbx_seq_one_letter_code
_entity_poly.pdbx_strand_id
1 'polypeptide(L)'
;AECIFLSQGRVINLQNLIKESEEIELHKPNTKRCIYVASRAIVNIDGVYNKVEDIIEESKGVNKVGSTKQGIGPAYAGEALRTALTMGQLFSLSNDQIDQKVSELCTVFPYLKKEEILQGLSSAKANIQALLQSGKIQIVSDDFLTTDVVKGKHILIEGAQSVGLGKFGGSYPNNTSSDCSLHGILSACLLPKADLCIGVANAVVSKVGGGRSNTKLED
;
A
#
# COMPACT_ATOMS: atom_id res chain seq x y z
N ALA A 1 -8.36 13.65 -12.60
CA ALA A 1 -7.24 12.93 -13.22
C ALA A 1 -7.74 12.09 -14.39
N GLU A 2 -6.94 11.96 -15.43
CA GLU A 2 -7.25 11.08 -16.58
C GLU A 2 -6.95 9.61 -16.23
N CYS A 3 -5.94 9.38 -15.41
CA CYS A 3 -5.58 8.06 -14.88
C CYS A 3 -5.05 8.16 -13.46
N ILE A 4 -4.99 7.03 -12.78
CA ILE A 4 -4.46 6.87 -11.44
C ILE A 4 -3.30 5.89 -11.55
N PHE A 5 -2.18 6.18 -10.89
CA PHE A 5 -1.05 5.26 -10.79
C PHE A 5 -0.75 4.94 -9.33
N LEU A 6 -0.79 3.67 -9.00
CA LEU A 6 -0.41 3.13 -7.69
C LEU A 6 1.02 2.60 -7.78
N SER A 7 1.96 3.34 -7.20
CA SER A 7 3.39 3.07 -7.31
C SER A 7 3.83 1.82 -6.54
N GLN A 8 5.05 1.37 -6.79
CA GLN A 8 5.67 0.21 -6.11
C GLN A 8 5.81 0.37 -4.60
N GLY A 9 5.86 1.59 -4.07
CA GLY A 9 5.87 1.86 -2.64
C GLY A 9 4.50 1.74 -1.96
N ARG A 10 3.48 1.21 -2.65
CA ARG A 10 2.13 1.05 -2.10
C ARG A 10 1.87 -0.38 -1.64
N VAL A 11 1.10 -0.47 -0.55
CA VAL A 11 0.50 -1.72 -0.08
C VAL A 11 -0.94 -1.74 -0.57
N ILE A 12 -1.27 -2.69 -1.44
CA ILE A 12 -2.55 -2.76 -2.14
C ILE A 12 -3.44 -3.80 -1.46
N ASN A 13 -4.49 -3.33 -0.79
CA ASN A 13 -5.57 -4.21 -0.37
C ASN A 13 -6.44 -4.54 -1.59
N LEU A 14 -6.54 -5.83 -1.93
CA LEU A 14 -7.20 -6.27 -3.16
C LEU A 14 -8.71 -5.98 -3.15
N GLN A 15 -9.38 -6.12 -2.01
CA GLN A 15 -10.82 -5.85 -1.89
C GLN A 15 -11.11 -4.35 -2.00
N ASN A 16 -10.28 -3.51 -1.36
CA ASN A 16 -10.40 -2.07 -1.50
C ASN A 16 -10.16 -1.61 -2.94
N LEU A 17 -9.17 -2.19 -3.64
CA LEU A 17 -8.92 -1.86 -5.04
C LEU A 17 -10.13 -2.18 -5.94
N ILE A 18 -10.79 -3.32 -5.71
CA ILE A 18 -12.01 -3.69 -6.43
C ILE A 18 -13.11 -2.65 -6.16
N LYS A 19 -13.39 -2.39 -4.88
CA LYS A 19 -14.42 -1.45 -4.45
C LYS A 19 -14.18 -0.04 -4.99
N GLU A 20 -12.97 0.48 -4.86
CA GLU A 20 -12.60 1.81 -5.36
C GLU A 20 -12.74 1.90 -6.90
N SER A 21 -12.39 0.82 -7.62
CA SER A 21 -12.59 0.75 -9.07
C SER A 21 -14.08 0.86 -9.45
N GLU A 22 -14.97 0.23 -8.69
CA GLU A 22 -16.42 0.29 -8.88
C GLU A 22 -16.98 1.67 -8.52
N GLU A 23 -16.53 2.27 -7.43
CA GLU A 23 -16.92 3.62 -7.00
C GLU A 23 -16.52 4.69 -8.02
N ILE A 24 -15.33 4.59 -8.61
CA ILE A 24 -14.88 5.50 -9.67
C ILE A 24 -15.85 5.45 -10.86
N GLU A 25 -16.29 4.28 -11.25
CA GLU A 25 -17.23 4.12 -12.36
C GLU A 25 -18.62 4.68 -12.05
N LEU A 26 -19.09 4.43 -10.82
CA LEU A 26 -20.41 4.97 -10.37
C LEU A 26 -20.45 6.50 -10.38
N HIS A 27 -19.38 7.14 -9.90
CA HIS A 27 -19.34 8.60 -9.79
C HIS A 27 -19.00 9.32 -11.11
N LYS A 28 -18.38 8.65 -12.06
CA LYS A 28 -17.99 9.21 -13.35
C LYS A 28 -18.19 8.18 -14.49
N PRO A 29 -19.46 7.83 -14.75
CA PRO A 29 -19.79 6.93 -15.85
C PRO A 29 -19.32 7.52 -17.19
N ASN A 30 -18.93 6.67 -18.12
CA ASN A 30 -18.43 7.03 -19.45
C ASN A 30 -17.06 7.72 -19.52
N THR A 31 -16.29 7.77 -18.44
CA THR A 31 -14.88 8.16 -18.52
C THR A 31 -14.02 6.91 -18.63
N LYS A 32 -13.28 6.78 -19.75
CA LYS A 32 -12.25 5.72 -19.88
C LYS A 32 -11.10 6.02 -18.92
N ARG A 33 -11.27 5.64 -17.66
CA ARG A 33 -10.23 5.73 -16.64
C ARG A 33 -9.61 4.37 -16.42
N CYS A 34 -8.30 4.35 -16.33
CA CYS A 34 -7.54 3.17 -15.99
C CYS A 34 -6.77 3.42 -14.70
N ILE A 35 -6.80 2.44 -13.80
CA ILE A 35 -5.92 2.40 -12.64
C ILE A 35 -4.70 1.59 -13.04
N TYR A 36 -3.57 2.24 -13.14
CA TYR A 36 -2.28 1.59 -13.36
C TYR A 36 -1.68 1.18 -12.01
N VAL A 37 -1.27 -0.06 -11.87
CA VAL A 37 -0.67 -0.59 -10.66
C VAL A 37 0.72 -1.09 -10.97
N ALA A 38 1.71 -0.60 -10.25
CA ALA A 38 3.10 -1.04 -10.41
C ALA A 38 3.24 -2.53 -10.10
N SER A 39 4.02 -3.23 -10.90
CA SER A 39 4.23 -4.68 -10.76
C SER A 39 4.77 -5.07 -9.38
N ARG A 40 5.60 -4.22 -8.76
CA ARG A 40 6.17 -4.44 -7.42
C ARG A 40 5.32 -3.93 -6.26
N ALA A 41 4.16 -3.32 -6.49
CA ALA A 41 3.25 -2.96 -5.40
C ALA A 41 2.89 -4.20 -4.58
N ILE A 42 2.96 -4.08 -3.24
CA ILE A 42 2.77 -5.20 -2.32
C ILE A 42 1.29 -5.55 -2.23
N VAL A 43 0.95 -6.81 -2.34
CA VAL A 43 -0.41 -7.31 -2.14
C VAL A 43 -0.68 -7.46 -0.64
N ASN A 44 -1.64 -6.72 -0.12
CA ASN A 44 -2.23 -7.00 1.19
C ASN A 44 -3.51 -7.83 0.98
N ILE A 45 -3.44 -9.06 1.45
CA ILE A 45 -4.56 -9.98 1.41
C ILE A 45 -5.40 -9.71 2.65
N ASP A 46 -6.71 -9.51 2.46
CA ASP A 46 -7.62 -9.24 3.56
C ASP A 46 -7.49 -10.27 4.68
N GLY A 47 -7.38 -9.74 5.90
CA GLY A 47 -7.25 -10.54 7.11
C GLY A 47 -5.87 -11.15 7.37
N VAL A 48 -4.89 -10.99 6.46
CA VAL A 48 -3.52 -11.53 6.65
C VAL A 48 -2.66 -10.55 7.44
N TYR A 49 -2.21 -9.49 6.79
CA TYR A 49 -1.34 -8.52 7.47
C TYR A 49 -2.05 -7.72 8.56
N ASN A 50 -3.35 -7.48 8.40
CA ASN A 50 -4.18 -6.89 9.44
C ASN A 50 -4.19 -7.75 10.72
N LYS A 51 -4.36 -9.07 10.58
CA LYS A 51 -4.32 -10.02 11.68
C LYS A 51 -2.96 -10.07 12.37
N VAL A 52 -1.87 -10.02 11.59
CA VAL A 52 -0.49 -9.92 12.12
C VAL A 52 -0.33 -8.64 12.94
N GLU A 53 -0.79 -7.51 12.42
CA GLU A 53 -0.70 -6.22 13.09
C GLU A 53 -1.51 -6.21 14.40
N ASP A 54 -2.72 -6.78 14.41
CA ASP A 54 -3.55 -6.94 15.60
C ASP A 54 -2.81 -7.74 16.70
N ILE A 55 -2.23 -8.87 16.33
CA ILE A 55 -1.48 -9.71 17.28
C ILE A 55 -0.29 -8.96 17.85
N ILE A 56 0.46 -8.24 17.01
CA ILE A 56 1.60 -7.44 17.47
C ILE A 56 1.15 -6.31 18.41
N GLU A 57 0.08 -5.59 18.05
CA GLU A 57 -0.44 -4.51 18.91
C GLU A 57 -0.94 -5.05 20.24
N GLU A 58 -1.69 -6.17 20.26
CA GLU A 58 -2.18 -6.77 21.49
C GLU A 58 -1.03 -7.26 22.39
N SER A 59 0.05 -7.77 21.81
CA SER A 59 1.22 -8.22 22.56
C SER A 59 1.94 -7.11 23.33
N LYS A 60 1.79 -5.84 22.91
CA LYS A 60 2.42 -4.67 23.56
C LYS A 60 1.71 -4.23 24.85
N GLY A 61 0.51 -4.72 25.12
CA GLY A 61 -0.25 -4.38 26.32
C GLY A 61 -0.47 -2.87 26.47
N VAL A 62 0.04 -2.28 27.55
CA VAL A 62 -0.08 -0.83 27.81
C VAL A 62 0.76 0.06 26.88
N ASN A 63 1.72 -0.52 26.17
CA ASN A 63 2.61 0.17 25.23
C ASN A 63 2.11 0.14 23.80
N LYS A 64 0.81 -0.06 23.57
CA LYS A 64 0.21 -0.02 22.24
C LYS A 64 0.48 1.31 21.56
N VAL A 65 0.85 1.27 20.28
CA VAL A 65 1.11 2.46 19.47
C VAL A 65 -0.20 3.10 19.00
N GLY A 66 -1.29 2.34 18.94
CA GLY A 66 -2.57 2.78 18.40
C GLY A 66 -2.56 2.77 16.86
N SER A 67 -2.10 1.68 16.30
CA SER A 67 -2.09 1.44 14.84
C SER A 67 -3.51 1.47 14.24
N THR A 68 -3.62 1.84 12.97
CA THR A 68 -4.87 1.79 12.20
C THR A 68 -5.29 0.37 11.83
N LYS A 69 -4.47 -0.63 12.13
CA LYS A 69 -4.72 -2.06 11.89
C LYS A 69 -4.98 -2.39 10.41
N GLN A 70 -4.33 -1.66 9.53
CA GLN A 70 -4.43 -1.87 8.07
C GLN A 70 -3.34 -2.82 7.52
N GLY A 71 -2.52 -3.40 8.39
CA GLY A 71 -1.48 -4.36 8.02
C GLY A 71 -0.27 -3.75 7.30
N ILE A 72 -0.09 -2.44 7.37
CA ILE A 72 0.98 -1.75 6.61
C ILE A 72 2.36 -2.13 7.13
N GLY A 73 2.57 -2.12 8.46
CA GLY A 73 3.84 -2.51 9.07
C GLY A 73 4.28 -3.93 8.71
N PRO A 74 3.43 -4.95 8.94
CA PRO A 74 3.71 -6.32 8.53
C PRO A 74 3.93 -6.50 7.03
N ALA A 75 3.22 -5.77 6.16
CA ALA A 75 3.43 -5.82 4.72
C ALA A 75 4.83 -5.34 4.32
N TYR A 76 5.30 -4.20 4.85
CA TYR A 76 6.67 -3.73 4.64
C TYR A 76 7.73 -4.66 5.26
N ALA A 77 7.44 -5.29 6.41
CA ALA A 77 8.32 -6.31 6.97
C ALA A 77 8.45 -7.52 6.03
N GLY A 78 7.32 -8.00 5.46
CA GLY A 78 7.31 -9.06 4.46
C GLY A 78 8.09 -8.68 3.19
N GLU A 79 8.01 -7.42 2.74
CA GLU A 79 8.82 -6.92 1.63
C GLU A 79 10.31 -6.98 1.94
N ALA A 80 10.72 -6.44 3.09
CA ALA A 80 12.12 -6.45 3.54
C ALA A 80 12.68 -7.88 3.67
N LEU A 81 11.87 -8.84 4.11
CA LEU A 81 12.18 -10.26 4.21
C LEU A 81 12.03 -11.01 2.87
N ARG A 82 11.55 -10.34 1.81
CA ARG A 82 11.29 -10.90 0.47
C ARG A 82 10.24 -12.01 0.43
N THR A 83 9.37 -12.07 1.43
CA THR A 83 8.26 -13.04 1.51
C THR A 83 6.94 -12.45 1.02
N ALA A 84 6.84 -11.13 0.91
CA ALA A 84 5.64 -10.48 0.38
C ALA A 84 5.35 -10.90 -1.07
N LEU A 85 4.05 -11.01 -1.38
CA LEU A 85 3.57 -11.19 -2.74
C LEU A 85 3.33 -9.83 -3.37
N THR A 86 3.75 -9.65 -4.64
CA THR A 86 3.52 -8.41 -5.39
C THR A 86 2.40 -8.55 -6.42
N MET A 87 1.87 -7.44 -6.90
CA MET A 87 0.82 -7.44 -7.93
C MET A 87 1.25 -8.16 -9.20
N GLY A 88 2.47 -7.96 -9.67
CA GLY A 88 3.00 -8.70 -10.82
C GLY A 88 3.10 -10.20 -10.56
N GLN A 89 3.60 -10.59 -9.40
CA GLN A 89 3.73 -12.00 -9.01
C GLN A 89 2.37 -12.69 -8.90
N LEU A 90 1.36 -12.02 -8.39
CA LEU A 90 -0.01 -12.59 -8.27
C LEU A 90 -0.54 -13.12 -9.61
N PHE A 91 -0.14 -12.51 -10.73
CA PHE A 91 -0.62 -12.87 -12.07
C PHE A 91 0.40 -13.60 -12.95
N SER A 92 1.70 -13.51 -12.62
CA SER A 92 2.76 -14.17 -13.39
C SER A 92 3.18 -15.54 -12.83
N LEU A 93 3.02 -15.77 -11.53
CA LEU A 93 3.39 -17.04 -10.90
C LEU A 93 2.34 -18.11 -11.11
N SER A 94 2.78 -19.36 -11.20
CA SER A 94 1.92 -20.54 -11.14
C SER A 94 1.29 -20.71 -9.75
N ASN A 95 0.24 -21.51 -9.66
CA ASN A 95 -0.40 -21.79 -8.38
C ASN A 95 0.58 -22.44 -7.38
N ASP A 96 1.47 -23.32 -7.82
CA ASP A 96 2.48 -23.95 -6.97
C ASP A 96 3.49 -22.92 -6.44
N GLN A 97 3.89 -21.97 -7.26
CA GLN A 97 4.78 -20.89 -6.86
C GLN A 97 4.11 -19.92 -5.87
N ILE A 98 2.82 -19.64 -6.05
CA ILE A 98 2.02 -18.84 -5.09
C ILE A 98 1.90 -19.62 -3.78
N ASP A 99 1.62 -20.92 -3.83
CA ASP A 99 1.55 -21.80 -2.67
C ASP A 99 2.86 -21.80 -1.88
N GLN A 100 4.00 -21.88 -2.57
CA GLN A 100 5.32 -21.77 -1.94
C GLN A 100 5.52 -20.40 -1.28
N LYS A 101 5.19 -19.30 -1.95
CA LYS A 101 5.26 -17.95 -1.39
C LYS A 101 4.42 -17.79 -0.13
N VAL A 102 3.21 -18.33 -0.13
CA VAL A 102 2.34 -18.31 1.06
C VAL A 102 2.93 -19.16 2.18
N SER A 103 3.58 -20.28 1.87
CA SER A 103 4.29 -21.10 2.87
C SER A 103 5.47 -20.35 3.50
N GLU A 104 6.25 -19.61 2.70
CA GLU A 104 7.33 -18.74 3.18
C GLU A 104 6.77 -17.66 4.12
N LEU A 105 5.65 -17.03 3.75
CA LEU A 105 4.97 -16.03 4.59
C LEU A 105 4.51 -16.63 5.93
N CYS A 106 3.92 -17.82 5.92
CA CYS A 106 3.50 -18.54 7.13
C CYS A 106 4.68 -18.96 8.01
N THR A 107 5.86 -19.15 7.44
CA THR A 107 7.09 -19.42 8.22
C THR A 107 7.51 -18.19 9.02
N VAL A 108 7.36 -17.00 8.44
CA VAL A 108 7.65 -15.72 9.11
C VAL A 108 6.57 -15.36 10.15
N PHE A 109 5.34 -15.66 9.83
CA PHE A 109 4.18 -15.37 10.68
C PHE A 109 3.39 -16.65 10.99
N PRO A 110 3.84 -17.46 11.98
CA PRO A 110 3.34 -18.84 12.18
C PRO A 110 1.88 -18.95 12.66
N TYR A 111 1.26 -17.85 13.04
CA TYR A 111 -0.17 -17.79 13.40
C TYR A 111 -1.10 -17.59 12.20
N LEU A 112 -0.53 -17.44 11.00
CA LEU A 112 -1.31 -17.37 9.77
C LEU A 112 -1.66 -18.78 9.30
N LYS A 113 -2.85 -18.94 8.73
CA LYS A 113 -3.33 -20.19 8.17
C LYS A 113 -3.23 -20.13 6.66
N LYS A 114 -2.39 -20.99 6.11
CA LYS A 114 -2.09 -21.06 4.68
C LYS A 114 -3.34 -21.22 3.82
N GLU A 115 -4.26 -22.10 4.21
CA GLU A 115 -5.47 -22.40 3.47
C GLU A 115 -6.40 -21.19 3.38
N GLU A 116 -6.54 -20.43 4.48
CA GLU A 116 -7.35 -19.19 4.50
C GLU A 116 -6.77 -18.15 3.54
N ILE A 117 -5.44 -18.02 3.50
CA ILE A 117 -4.75 -17.10 2.60
C ILE A 117 -4.96 -17.48 1.15
N LEU A 118 -4.74 -18.75 0.80
CA LEU A 118 -4.88 -19.24 -0.58
C LEU A 118 -6.32 -19.08 -1.08
N GLN A 119 -7.30 -19.34 -0.24
CA GLN A 119 -8.71 -19.14 -0.57
C GLN A 119 -9.04 -17.67 -0.83
N GLY A 120 -8.60 -16.77 0.05
CA GLY A 120 -8.77 -15.32 -0.11
C GLY A 120 -8.10 -14.79 -1.38
N LEU A 121 -6.86 -15.23 -1.65
CA LEU A 121 -6.13 -14.89 -2.88
C LEU A 121 -6.85 -15.36 -4.13
N SER A 122 -7.33 -16.60 -4.15
CA SER A 122 -8.01 -17.15 -5.31
C SER A 122 -9.27 -16.35 -5.67
N SER A 123 -10.09 -16.01 -4.67
CA SER A 123 -11.29 -15.19 -4.86
C SER A 123 -10.95 -13.78 -5.35
N ALA A 124 -10.00 -13.10 -4.69
CA ALA A 124 -9.60 -11.75 -5.08
C ALA A 124 -8.94 -11.71 -6.47
N LYS A 125 -8.10 -12.71 -6.79
CA LYS A 125 -7.44 -12.84 -8.09
C LYS A 125 -8.46 -12.92 -9.22
N ALA A 126 -9.54 -13.68 -9.07
CA ALA A 126 -10.60 -13.81 -10.08
C ALA A 126 -11.28 -12.45 -10.35
N ASN A 127 -11.61 -11.69 -9.30
CA ASN A 127 -12.21 -10.38 -9.43
C ASN A 127 -11.27 -9.35 -10.09
N ILE A 128 -10.01 -9.31 -9.68
CA ILE A 128 -8.99 -8.44 -10.31
C ILE A 128 -8.77 -8.84 -11.77
N GLN A 129 -8.79 -10.13 -12.09
CA GLN A 129 -8.66 -10.62 -13.47
C GLN A 129 -9.78 -10.06 -14.37
N ALA A 130 -11.00 -9.97 -13.88
CA ALA A 130 -12.12 -9.37 -14.61
C ALA A 130 -11.87 -7.86 -14.87
N LEU A 131 -11.33 -7.14 -13.88
CA LEU A 131 -10.96 -5.73 -14.03
C LEU A 131 -9.80 -5.52 -15.01
N LEU A 132 -8.81 -6.42 -15.04
CA LEU A 132 -7.73 -6.42 -16.03
C LEU A 132 -8.27 -6.65 -17.45
N GLN A 133 -9.16 -7.65 -17.63
CA GLN A 133 -9.77 -7.97 -18.92
C GLN A 133 -10.64 -6.82 -19.45
N SER A 134 -11.33 -6.10 -18.58
CA SER A 134 -12.14 -4.93 -18.95
C SER A 134 -11.31 -3.67 -19.20
N GLY A 135 -10.00 -3.68 -18.94
CA GLY A 135 -9.10 -2.52 -19.07
C GLY A 135 -9.28 -1.45 -17.97
N LYS A 136 -10.04 -1.73 -16.93
CA LYS A 136 -10.21 -0.82 -15.78
C LYS A 136 -8.97 -0.74 -14.91
N ILE A 137 -8.22 -1.84 -14.82
CA ILE A 137 -6.92 -1.93 -14.14
C ILE A 137 -5.88 -2.44 -15.13
N GLN A 138 -4.66 -1.97 -15.02
CA GLN A 138 -3.50 -2.50 -15.77
C GLN A 138 -2.32 -2.63 -14.81
N ILE A 139 -1.65 -3.78 -14.84
CA ILE A 139 -0.37 -3.96 -14.16
C ILE A 139 0.71 -3.48 -15.10
N VAL A 140 1.52 -2.54 -14.64
CA VAL A 140 2.55 -1.87 -15.43
C VAL A 140 3.93 -2.02 -14.77
N SER A 141 4.97 -1.73 -15.53
CA SER A 141 6.33 -1.68 -14.99
C SER A 141 6.46 -0.59 -13.92
N ASP A 142 7.42 -0.77 -13.02
CA ASP A 142 7.62 0.15 -11.90
C ASP A 142 8.08 1.54 -12.34
N ASP A 143 8.73 1.62 -13.51
CA ASP A 143 9.20 2.84 -14.17
C ASP A 143 8.14 3.54 -15.04
N PHE A 144 6.88 3.14 -14.93
CA PHE A 144 5.77 3.65 -15.77
C PHE A 144 5.75 5.18 -15.91
N LEU A 145 6.01 5.90 -14.80
CA LEU A 145 6.02 7.37 -14.82
C LEU A 145 7.18 8.00 -15.60
N THR A 146 8.18 7.22 -15.99
CA THR A 146 9.30 7.67 -16.81
C THR A 146 9.17 7.26 -18.29
N THR A 147 8.10 6.52 -18.64
CA THR A 147 7.85 6.05 -19.99
C THR A 147 7.25 7.15 -20.88
N ASP A 148 7.29 6.93 -22.20
CA ASP A 148 6.69 7.84 -23.15
C ASP A 148 5.16 7.96 -23.04
N VAL A 149 4.49 7.02 -22.38
CA VAL A 149 3.04 7.03 -22.13
C VAL A 149 2.61 8.26 -21.32
N VAL A 150 3.46 8.71 -20.40
CA VAL A 150 3.17 9.88 -19.52
C VAL A 150 3.95 11.14 -19.92
N LYS A 151 4.76 11.06 -20.98
CA LYS A 151 5.55 12.18 -21.47
C LYS A 151 4.68 13.38 -21.83
N GLY A 152 5.03 14.55 -21.29
CA GLY A 152 4.25 15.78 -21.48
C GLY A 152 2.96 15.86 -20.67
N LYS A 153 2.69 14.90 -19.78
CA LYS A 153 1.56 14.95 -18.84
C LYS A 153 1.95 15.65 -17.55
N HIS A 154 0.95 16.29 -16.92
CA HIS A 154 1.10 16.79 -15.57
C HIS A 154 0.85 15.65 -14.58
N ILE A 155 1.81 15.41 -13.69
CA ILE A 155 1.77 14.36 -12.67
C ILE A 155 1.54 15.03 -11.32
N LEU A 156 0.43 14.69 -10.66
CA LEU A 156 0.20 15.03 -9.26
C LEU A 156 0.52 13.77 -8.42
N ILE A 157 1.45 13.92 -7.48
CA ILE A 157 1.83 12.84 -6.58
C ILE A 157 1.32 13.17 -5.19
N GLU A 158 0.58 12.24 -4.60
CA GLU A 158 0.07 12.33 -3.24
C GLU A 158 0.66 11.19 -2.40
N GLY A 159 1.37 11.55 -1.32
CA GLY A 159 1.86 10.61 -0.32
C GLY A 159 0.79 10.29 0.72
N ALA A 160 0.87 9.11 1.31
CA ALA A 160 0.07 8.78 2.49
C ALA A 160 0.76 9.33 3.74
N GLN A 161 -0.04 9.85 4.69
CA GLN A 161 0.39 10.38 5.99
C GLN A 161 1.28 11.63 5.88
N SER A 162 1.62 12.22 7.03
CA SER A 162 2.49 13.39 7.09
C SER A 162 3.96 13.02 7.27
N VAL A 163 4.86 13.92 6.89
CA VAL A 163 6.31 13.79 7.08
C VAL A 163 6.66 13.49 8.55
N GLY A 164 5.97 14.13 9.51
CA GLY A 164 6.17 13.91 10.94
C GLY A 164 5.72 12.55 11.47
N LEU A 165 5.06 11.74 10.65
CA LEU A 165 4.72 10.33 10.96
C LEU A 165 5.57 9.34 10.17
N GLY A 166 6.37 9.79 9.21
CA GLY A 166 7.18 8.94 8.36
C GLY A 166 8.25 8.17 9.11
N LYS A 167 8.74 7.10 8.48
CA LYS A 167 9.74 6.18 9.03
C LYS A 167 10.97 6.90 9.60
N PHE A 168 11.44 7.96 8.96
CA PHE A 168 12.63 8.71 9.35
C PHE A 168 12.31 10.05 10.03
N GLY A 169 11.16 10.67 9.72
CA GLY A 169 10.75 11.96 10.29
C GLY A 169 9.89 11.83 11.55
N GLY A 170 9.33 10.67 11.81
CA GLY A 170 8.45 10.41 12.95
C GLY A 170 9.20 9.98 14.21
N SER A 171 8.54 10.13 15.35
CA SER A 171 9.06 9.66 16.65
C SER A 171 8.86 8.15 16.79
N TYR A 172 9.95 7.38 16.80
CA TYR A 172 9.88 5.95 17.09
C TYR A 172 9.45 5.69 18.53
N PRO A 173 8.56 4.71 18.81
CA PRO A 173 7.90 3.77 17.89
C PRO A 173 6.55 4.28 17.31
N ASN A 174 6.20 5.55 17.51
CA ASN A 174 4.91 6.14 17.13
C ASN A 174 4.94 6.71 15.69
N ASN A 175 5.66 6.05 14.79
CA ASN A 175 5.78 6.39 13.39
C ASN A 175 5.18 5.29 12.49
N THR A 176 4.91 5.62 11.23
CA THR A 176 4.53 4.64 10.21
C THR A 176 5.75 3.92 9.62
N SER A 177 5.53 2.83 8.90
CA SER A 177 6.58 2.04 8.26
C SER A 177 7.07 2.61 6.94
N SER A 178 6.31 3.51 6.32
CA SER A 178 6.67 4.15 5.05
C SER A 178 7.50 5.42 5.25
N ASP A 179 8.35 5.75 4.29
CA ASP A 179 8.99 7.06 4.20
C ASP A 179 8.04 8.07 3.56
N CYS A 180 7.46 8.95 4.37
CA CYS A 180 6.50 9.97 3.96
C CYS A 180 7.18 11.30 3.54
N SER A 181 8.52 11.32 3.43
CA SER A 181 9.25 12.48 2.93
C SER A 181 9.10 12.64 1.42
N LEU A 182 9.42 13.84 0.91
CA LEU A 182 9.49 14.07 -0.54
C LEU A 182 10.41 13.04 -1.23
N HIS A 183 11.58 12.76 -0.64
CA HIS A 183 12.52 11.79 -1.21
C HIS A 183 11.97 10.36 -1.23
N GLY A 184 11.30 9.94 -0.14
CA GLY A 184 10.65 8.62 -0.09
C GLY A 184 9.56 8.46 -1.14
N ILE A 185 8.74 9.50 -1.33
CA ILE A 185 7.67 9.51 -2.34
C ILE A 185 8.25 9.47 -3.76
N LEU A 186 9.27 10.29 -4.06
CA LEU A 186 9.93 10.30 -5.36
C LEU A 186 10.62 8.97 -5.65
N SER A 187 11.31 8.39 -4.65
CA SER A 187 11.93 7.07 -4.76
C SER A 187 10.91 5.98 -5.08
N ALA A 188 9.75 5.98 -4.40
CA ALA A 188 8.67 5.03 -4.66
C ALA A 188 8.05 5.19 -6.06
N CYS A 189 8.21 6.35 -6.69
CA CYS A 189 7.75 6.64 -8.05
C CYS A 189 8.86 6.54 -9.10
N LEU A 190 10.09 6.22 -8.72
CA LEU A 190 11.30 6.24 -9.57
C LEU A 190 11.53 7.58 -10.28
N LEU A 191 11.16 8.68 -9.63
CA LEU A 191 11.34 10.02 -10.17
C LEU A 191 12.55 10.72 -9.52
N PRO A 192 13.39 11.40 -10.31
CA PRO A 192 14.60 12.05 -9.78
C PRO A 192 14.30 13.35 -9.02
N LYS A 193 13.19 14.01 -9.34
CA LYS A 193 12.81 15.30 -8.77
C LYS A 193 11.32 15.59 -8.92
N ALA A 194 10.81 16.55 -8.15
CA ALA A 194 9.54 17.23 -8.38
C ALA A 194 9.83 18.66 -8.88
N ASP A 195 9.01 19.19 -9.80
CA ASP A 195 9.11 20.57 -10.24
C ASP A 195 8.51 21.54 -9.21
N LEU A 196 7.50 21.06 -8.47
CA LEU A 196 6.84 21.80 -7.40
C LEU A 196 6.52 20.85 -6.24
N CYS A 197 6.80 21.29 -5.02
CA CYS A 197 6.41 20.61 -3.80
C CYS A 197 5.45 21.50 -3.00
N ILE A 198 4.27 20.99 -2.71
CA ILE A 198 3.25 21.69 -1.94
C ILE A 198 3.07 20.96 -0.60
N GLY A 199 3.32 21.68 0.49
CA GLY A 199 3.01 21.22 1.84
C GLY A 199 1.57 21.50 2.19
N VAL A 200 0.83 20.47 2.62
CA VAL A 200 -0.52 20.60 3.16
C VAL A 200 -0.47 20.36 4.65
N ALA A 201 -0.99 21.30 5.43
CA ALA A 201 -1.04 21.22 6.88
C ALA A 201 -2.47 21.48 7.37
N ASN A 202 -2.88 20.77 8.41
CA ASN A 202 -4.12 21.05 9.09
C ASN A 202 -3.96 22.35 9.93
N ALA A 203 -5.01 23.15 10.00
CA ALA A 203 -5.02 24.34 10.86
C ALA A 203 -4.91 23.98 12.36
N VAL A 204 -5.38 22.80 12.72
CA VAL A 204 -5.23 22.22 14.07
C VAL A 204 -4.42 20.94 13.95
N VAL A 205 -3.37 20.83 14.75
CA VAL A 205 -2.52 19.63 14.76
C VAL A 205 -3.33 18.44 15.27
N SER A 206 -3.43 17.42 14.44
CA SER A 206 -4.10 16.16 14.76
C SER A 206 -3.24 15.00 14.30
N LYS A 207 -3.26 13.90 15.05
CA LYS A 207 -2.65 12.64 14.64
C LYS A 207 -3.45 11.46 15.16
N VAL A 208 -3.38 10.35 14.45
CA VAL A 208 -3.87 9.05 14.90
C VAL A 208 -2.74 8.32 15.63
N GLY A 209 -3.08 7.56 16.66
CA GLY A 209 -2.12 6.81 17.46
C GLY A 209 -1.53 7.58 18.65
N GLY A 210 -0.77 6.86 19.47
CA GLY A 210 -0.10 7.39 20.65
C GLY A 210 1.09 8.29 20.36
N GLY A 211 1.76 8.75 21.41
CA GLY A 211 2.97 9.55 21.37
C GLY A 211 2.76 11.06 21.48
N ARG A 212 3.86 11.79 21.57
CA ARG A 212 3.87 13.26 21.74
C ARG A 212 3.17 13.97 20.60
N SER A 213 2.35 14.95 20.92
CA SER A 213 1.91 16.00 20.02
C SER A 213 2.75 17.25 20.28
N ASN A 214 3.29 17.87 19.23
CA ASN A 214 4.11 19.08 19.36
C ASN A 214 3.34 20.28 19.92
N THR A 215 2.02 20.18 20.03
CA THR A 215 1.12 21.21 20.56
C THR A 215 0.45 20.84 21.88
N LYS A 216 0.79 19.66 22.45
CA LYS A 216 0.30 19.30 23.77
C LYS A 216 1.08 20.10 24.80
N LEU A 217 0.40 20.99 25.53
CA LEU A 217 0.94 21.62 26.74
C LEU A 217 1.25 20.52 27.74
N GLU A 218 2.45 20.51 28.30
CA GLU A 218 2.81 19.68 29.43
C GLU A 218 2.18 20.38 30.67
N ASP A 219 1.30 19.66 31.40
CA ASP A 219 0.74 20.09 32.69
C ASP A 219 1.83 20.02 33.76
#